data_c6b249d7453a319daa0b6924eb93771f
#
_entry.id   c6b249d7453a319daa0b6924eb93771f
#
_cell.length_a   1.000
_cell.length_b   1.000
_cell.length_c   1.000
_cell.angle_alpha   90.00
_cell.angle_beta   90.00
_cell.angle_gamma   90.00
#
_symmetry.space_group_name_H-M   'P 1'
#
loop_
_entity.id
_entity.type
_entity.pdbx_description
1 polymer ?
#
loop_
_entity_poly.entity_id
_entity_poly.type
_entity_poly.pdbx_seq_one_letter_code
_entity_poly.pdbx_strand_id
1 'polypeptide(L)'
;MKKIMFATLLLATASIGVARAEEGQNCTQAPKDKWLSEDGIKEKAKVAGLDVRRVKVEGTCYEVYAVDAKGKKVETLFNPETGAVVGNESE
;
A
#
# COMPACT_ATOMS: atom_id res chain seq x y z
N MET A 1 -10.54 -32.31 -45.02
CA MET A 1 -10.38 -32.07 -44.52
C MET A 1 -10.12 -31.45 -43.80
N LYS A 2 -9.96 -31.13 -43.45
CA LYS A 2 -9.67 -30.70 -42.73
C LYS A 2 -9.30 -30.11 -41.94
N LYS A 3 -9.09 -29.73 -41.48
CA LYS A 3 -8.75 -29.29 -40.68
C LYS A 3 -8.36 -28.63 -39.89
N ILE A 4 -8.19 -28.19 -39.37
CA ILE A 4 -7.86 -27.70 -38.64
C ILE A 4 -7.42 -27.12 -37.82
N MET A 5 -7.22 -26.78 -37.40
CA MET A 5 -6.84 -26.35 -36.58
C MET A 5 -6.47 -25.75 -35.84
N PHE A 6 -6.27 -25.32 -35.33
CA PHE A 6 -5.92 -24.84 -34.49
C PHE A 6 -5.47 -24.21 -33.67
N ALA A 7 -5.37 -23.97 -33.19
CA ALA A 7 -4.96 -23.53 -32.40
C ALA A 7 -4.64 -23.01 -31.65
N THR A 8 -4.52 -22.66 -31.26
CA THR A 8 -4.17 -22.23 -30.46
C THR A 8 -3.82 -21.60 -29.70
N LEU A 9 -3.65 -21.26 -29.23
CA LEU A 9 -3.31 -20.73 -28.41
C LEU A 9 -3.06 -20.11 -27.59
N LEU A 10 -2.95 -19.82 -27.11
CA LEU A 10 -2.70 -19.31 -26.27
C LEU A 10 -2.36 -18.72 -25.49
N LEU A 11 -2.15 -18.39 -25.04
CA LEU A 11 -1.79 -17.96 -24.26
C LEU A 11 -1.59 -17.32 -23.43
N ALA A 12 -1.48 -17.12 -22.94
CA ALA A 12 -1.32 -16.61 -22.10
C ALA A 12 -0.99 -16.14 -21.40
N THR A 13 -0.83 -15.84 -20.95
CA THR A 13 -0.44 -15.45 -20.20
C THR A 13 -0.25 -14.77 -19.50
N ALA A 14 -0.23 -14.47 -19.02
CA ALA A 14 -0.05 -13.78 -18.35
C ALA A 14 0.19 -13.46 -17.45
N SER A 15 0.24 -13.25 -16.87
CA SER A 15 0.52 -12.97 -15.92
C SER A 15 0.84 -12.41 -15.28
N ILE A 16 0.99 -11.96 -14.81
CA ILE A 16 1.33 -11.40 -14.20
C ILE A 16 1.46 -11.01 -13.31
N GLY A 17 1.47 -10.83 -12.77
CA GLY A 17 1.69 -10.43 -11.92
C GLY A 17 1.75 -10.17 -11.04
N VAL A 18 1.89 -9.92 -10.60
CA VAL A 18 2.09 -9.66 -9.79
C VAL A 18 2.24 -9.14 -8.93
N ALA A 19 2.16 -8.90 -8.49
CA ALA A 19 2.19 -8.30 -7.67
C ALA A 19 2.70 -8.13 -6.62
N ARG A 20 3.17 -7.94 -6.17
CA ARG A 20 3.67 -7.81 -5.19
C ARG A 20 3.49 -6.83 -4.57
N ALA A 21 3.01 -6.66 -4.25
CA ALA A 21 2.60 -5.68 -3.72
C ALA A 21 3.23 -5.30 -2.58
N GLU A 22 3.56 -5.96 -1.78
CA GLU A 22 3.95 -5.53 -0.65
C GLU A 22 5.12 -4.78 -0.71
N GLU A 23 6.03 -5.11 -1.34
CA GLU A 23 7.08 -4.36 -1.33
C GLU A 23 7.03 -3.42 -2.29
N GLY A 24 7.50 -2.36 -2.31
CA GLY A 24 7.51 -1.41 -3.34
C GLY A 24 6.26 -0.65 -3.50
N GLN A 25 5.48 -0.47 -2.47
CA GLN A 25 4.32 0.37 -2.58
C GLN A 25 4.75 1.75 -2.97
N ASN A 26 3.95 2.39 -3.84
CA ASN A 26 4.28 3.65 -4.38
C ASN A 26 3.29 4.67 -3.95
N CYS A 27 3.59 5.49 -2.99
CA CYS A 27 2.69 6.52 -2.50
C CYS A 27 3.08 7.90 -2.96
N THR A 28 4.35 8.14 -3.20
CA THR A 28 4.77 9.46 -3.61
C THR A 28 6.06 9.34 -4.39
N GLN A 29 6.37 10.33 -5.19
CA GLN A 29 7.65 10.41 -5.85
C GLN A 29 8.56 11.42 -5.20
N ALA A 30 8.11 12.03 -4.14
CA ALA A 30 8.91 13.03 -3.45
C ALA A 30 10.07 12.36 -2.73
N PRO A 31 11.23 13.00 -2.71
CA PRO A 31 12.35 12.44 -1.96
C PRO A 31 12.08 12.49 -0.48
N LYS A 32 12.77 11.64 0.26
CA LYS A 32 12.50 11.50 1.67
C LYS A 32 12.65 12.77 2.47
N ASP A 33 13.47 13.69 2.03
CA ASP A 33 13.62 14.91 2.79
C ASP A 33 12.40 15.82 2.67
N LYS A 34 11.46 15.47 1.79
CA LYS A 34 10.21 16.21 1.70
C LYS A 34 9.09 15.53 2.43
N TRP A 35 9.37 14.42 3.06
CA TRP A 35 8.34 13.66 3.75
C TRP A 35 8.05 14.28 5.10
N LEU A 36 6.83 14.10 5.56
CA LEU A 36 6.50 14.44 6.92
C LEU A 36 7.30 13.55 7.84
N SER A 37 7.57 14.03 9.03
CA SER A 37 8.25 13.19 10.00
C SER A 37 7.31 12.10 10.48
N GLU A 38 7.85 11.11 11.15
CA GLU A 38 7.01 10.09 11.72
C GLU A 38 6.01 10.69 12.70
N ASP A 39 6.44 11.68 13.46
CA ASP A 39 5.51 12.33 14.37
C ASP A 39 4.41 13.03 13.61
N GLY A 40 4.72 13.62 12.47
CA GLY A 40 3.72 14.25 11.65
C GLY A 40 2.70 13.24 11.15
N ILE A 41 3.18 12.07 10.76
CA ILE A 41 2.28 11.03 10.31
C ILE A 41 1.41 10.51 11.46
N LYS A 42 1.99 10.39 12.65
CA LYS A 42 1.22 9.94 13.80
C LYS A 42 0.10 10.92 14.11
N GLU A 43 0.38 12.21 13.96
CA GLU A 43 -0.67 13.19 14.17
C GLU A 43 -1.78 13.04 13.14
N LYS A 44 -1.42 12.82 11.90
CA LYS A 44 -2.43 12.64 10.87
C LYS A 44 -3.26 11.39 11.15
N ALA A 45 -2.62 10.34 11.58
CA ALA A 45 -3.33 9.10 11.86
C ALA A 45 -4.26 9.28 13.05
N LYS A 46 -3.81 10.05 14.04
CA LYS A 46 -4.62 10.29 15.20
C LYS A 46 -5.87 11.07 14.83
N VAL A 47 -5.74 12.06 13.97
CA VAL A 47 -6.87 12.82 13.52
C VAL A 47 -7.84 11.91 12.77
N ALA A 48 -7.32 10.88 12.11
CA ALA A 48 -8.16 9.93 11.41
C ALA A 48 -8.78 8.88 12.34
N GLY A 49 -8.56 9.00 13.62
CA GLY A 49 -9.18 8.09 14.58
C GLY A 49 -8.35 6.86 14.90
N LEU A 50 -7.07 6.89 14.58
CA LEU A 50 -6.23 5.73 14.78
C LEU A 50 -5.31 5.92 15.97
N ASP A 51 -5.16 4.86 16.75
CA ASP A 51 -4.26 4.86 17.87
C ASP A 51 -3.00 4.16 17.36
N VAL A 52 -1.98 4.93 17.06
CA VAL A 52 -0.81 4.43 16.35
C VAL A 52 0.07 3.60 17.28
N ARG A 53 0.45 2.42 16.80
CA ARG A 53 1.35 1.55 17.53
C ARG A 53 2.74 1.57 16.94
N ARG A 54 2.83 1.76 15.62
CA ARG A 54 4.12 1.70 14.99
C ARG A 54 4.03 2.28 13.59
N VAL A 55 5.11 2.89 13.14
CA VAL A 55 5.19 3.44 11.80
C VAL A 55 6.40 2.84 11.13
N LYS A 56 6.25 2.39 9.90
CA LYS A 56 7.35 1.84 9.12
C LYS A 56 7.36 2.48 7.76
N VAL A 57 8.49 2.46 7.11
CA VAL A 57 8.59 2.87 5.73
C VAL A 57 8.43 1.62 4.87
N GLU A 58 7.54 1.72 3.89
CA GLU A 58 7.28 0.61 3.02
C GLU A 58 7.31 1.15 1.61
N GLY A 59 8.40 0.93 0.87
CA GLY A 59 8.55 1.55 -0.44
C GLY A 59 8.60 3.04 -0.29
N THR A 60 7.68 3.74 -0.91
CA THR A 60 7.59 5.18 -0.76
C THR A 60 6.38 5.57 0.06
N CYS A 61 5.97 4.71 0.97
CA CYS A 61 4.82 4.96 1.81
C CYS A 61 5.22 4.86 3.27
N TYR A 62 4.41 5.45 4.12
CA TYR A 62 4.48 5.10 5.53
C TYR A 62 3.40 4.07 5.78
N GLU A 63 3.78 3.00 6.44
CA GLU A 63 2.80 2.00 6.84
C GLU A 63 2.58 2.18 8.33
N VAL A 64 1.35 2.43 8.70
CA VAL A 64 1.01 2.73 10.08
C VAL A 64 0.24 1.55 10.66
N TYR A 65 0.80 0.99 11.71
CA TYR A 65 0.12 -0.07 12.44
C TYR A 65 -0.61 0.60 13.58
N ALA A 66 -1.90 0.41 13.64
CA ALA A 66 -2.71 1.14 14.59
C ALA A 66 -3.90 0.32 15.04
N VAL A 67 -4.61 0.86 16.01
CA VAL A 67 -5.85 0.27 16.48
C VAL A 67 -6.92 1.31 16.21
N ASP A 68 -8.01 0.90 15.59
CA ASP A 68 -9.07 1.85 15.26
C ASP A 68 -10.00 2.04 16.45
N ALA A 69 -11.01 2.86 16.26
CA ALA A 69 -11.91 3.21 17.35
C ALA A 69 -12.68 2.02 17.89
N LYS A 70 -12.76 0.95 17.12
CA LYS A 70 -13.45 -0.23 17.56
C LYS A 70 -12.53 -1.26 18.19
N GLY A 71 -11.27 -0.91 18.36
CA GLY A 71 -10.31 -1.82 18.95
C GLY A 71 -9.72 -2.81 17.98
N LYS A 72 -9.90 -2.58 16.65
CA LYS A 72 -9.43 -3.50 15.70
C LYS A 72 -8.07 -3.10 15.21
N LYS A 73 -7.19 -4.04 14.99
CA LYS A 73 -5.87 -3.74 14.45
C LYS A 73 -5.96 -3.48 12.98
N VAL A 74 -5.33 -2.42 12.53
CA VAL A 74 -5.36 -2.05 11.13
C VAL A 74 -3.96 -1.67 10.70
N GLU A 75 -3.69 -1.84 9.40
CA GLU A 75 -2.47 -1.37 8.80
C GLU A 75 -2.88 -0.44 7.69
N THR A 76 -2.49 0.78 7.79
CA THR A 76 -2.93 1.82 6.88
C THR A 76 -1.72 2.43 6.22
N LEU A 77 -1.81 2.62 4.91
CA LEU A 77 -0.74 3.25 4.17
C LEU A 77 -1.03 4.73 4.01
N PHE A 78 -0.02 5.53 4.27
CA PHE A 78 -0.14 6.97 4.16
C PHE A 78 0.84 7.50 3.15
N ASN A 79 0.43 8.50 2.40
CA ASN A 79 1.33 9.23 1.55
C ASN A 79 2.24 10.05 2.46
N PRO A 80 3.55 9.81 2.44
CA PRO A 80 4.42 10.46 3.40
C PRO A 80 4.60 11.95 3.14
N GLU A 81 4.28 12.40 1.95
CA GLU A 81 4.43 13.79 1.65
C GLU A 81 3.25 14.60 2.14
N THR A 82 2.05 14.08 1.97
CA THR A 82 0.85 14.82 2.31
C THR A 82 0.16 14.34 3.57
N GLY A 83 0.43 13.13 3.98
CA GLY A 83 -0.28 12.54 5.10
C GLY A 83 -1.64 12.00 4.76
N ALA A 84 -1.95 11.91 3.47
CA ALA A 84 -3.24 11.38 3.07
C ALA A 84 -3.24 9.87 3.16
N VAL A 85 -4.37 9.29 3.51
CA VAL A 85 -4.51 7.85 3.53
C VAL A 85 -4.56 7.36 2.11
N VAL A 86 -3.75 6.38 1.79
CA VAL A 86 -3.69 5.83 0.47
C VAL A 86 -4.46 4.52 0.40
N GLY A 87 -4.43 3.74 1.45
CA GLY A 87 -5.13 2.47 1.46
C GLY A 87 -4.91 1.75 2.76
N ASN A 88 -5.58 0.65 2.90
CA ASN A 88 -5.45 -0.18 4.09
C ASN A 88 -4.96 -1.53 3.70
N GLU A 89 -4.11 -2.10 4.54
CA GLU A 89 -3.77 -3.46 4.36
C GLU A 89 -4.28 -4.16 5.53
N SER A 90 -5.10 -5.10 5.39
CA SER A 90 -5.63 -5.73 6.54
C SER A 90 -5.00 -7.04 6.72
N GLU A 91 -4.97 -7.49 7.86
CA GLU A 91 -4.39 -8.69 8.16
C GLU A 91 -5.25 -9.74 8.09
#